data_263312c0c685ea2c53fc1ca2a2b001f8
#
_entry.id   263312c0c685ea2c53fc1ca2a2b001f8
#
_cell.length_a   1.000
_cell.length_b   1.000
_cell.length_c   1.000
_cell.angle_alpha   90.00
_cell.angle_beta   90.00
_cell.angle_gamma   90.00
#
_symmetry.space_group_name_H-M   'P 1'
#
loop_
_entity.id
_entity.type
_entity.pdbx_description
1 polymer ?
#
loop_
_entity_poly.entity_id
_entity_poly.type
_entity_poly.pdbx_seq_one_letter_code
_entity_poly.pdbx_strand_id
1 'polypeptide(L)'
;MTVVIGIDEAGYGPNLGPLVIGGSAWKLDDEPATAAERFASLTDQVTADWRAGNGPPWGDSKKVFSRTRTGSPLEPLERGVLTAVLARHAPLPTTGGDLLRLLGLSLPDDASHDCWHELSTMPLPQATVTATCQQQADTIHSRCQPRGIRLLSLACRWIFPAAFNASLDTGCNKSDILSQLSLGLAAELLQQQPATEAIIWCDRHGGRKRYAGVVSHCFAAARVEPISETATQSRYLIHARGPKAHASGQPTTSVSFSVGGESQLPVAVASMTAKYIRELAMGAFNRFWTDQQPGLMPTAGYPVDARRWWQETAARREQLGLADPDLWRRA
;
A
#
# COMPACT_ATOMS: atom_id res chain seq x y z
N MET A 1 20.86 -9.00 11.11
CA MET A 1 19.50 -9.21 10.59
C MET A 1 19.13 -8.01 9.74
N THR A 2 18.86 -8.25 8.49
CA THR A 2 18.41 -7.22 7.54
C THR A 2 16.88 -7.18 7.48
N VAL A 3 16.30 -5.97 7.49
CA VAL A 3 14.87 -5.77 7.23
C VAL A 3 14.71 -5.17 5.84
N VAL A 4 13.85 -5.77 5.03
CA VAL A 4 13.47 -5.26 3.71
C VAL A 4 12.03 -4.77 3.77
N ILE A 5 11.80 -3.51 3.37
CA ILE A 5 10.48 -2.89 3.37
C ILE A 5 10.10 -2.54 1.93
N GLY A 6 8.92 -2.98 1.50
CA GLY A 6 8.31 -2.58 0.24
C GLY A 6 7.19 -1.57 0.46
N ILE A 7 7.16 -0.50 -0.33
CA ILE A 7 6.14 0.56 -0.27
C ILE A 7 5.61 0.83 -1.67
N ASP A 8 4.28 0.94 -1.78
CA ASP A 8 3.60 1.38 -2.99
C ASP A 8 2.24 2.01 -2.67
N GLU A 9 1.57 2.60 -3.64
CA GLU A 9 0.29 3.28 -3.46
C GLU A 9 -0.81 2.80 -4.41
N ALA A 10 -2.05 3.07 -4.02
CA ALA A 10 -3.22 2.97 -4.88
C ALA A 10 -4.08 4.24 -4.76
N GLY A 11 -4.63 4.69 -5.88
CA GLY A 11 -5.52 5.84 -5.87
C GLY A 11 -4.83 7.20 -5.98
N TYR A 12 -3.62 7.29 -6.53
CA TYR A 12 -2.94 8.57 -6.76
C TYR A 12 -3.62 9.44 -7.82
N GLY A 13 -4.15 8.85 -8.90
CA GLY A 13 -4.80 9.56 -10.01
C GLY A 13 -6.26 10.00 -9.79
N PRO A 14 -7.12 9.24 -9.07
CA PRO A 14 -8.54 9.57 -8.89
C PRO A 14 -8.81 10.85 -8.10
N ASN A 15 -9.97 11.50 -8.40
CA ASN A 15 -10.51 12.62 -7.62
C ASN A 15 -11.41 12.17 -6.47
N LEU A 16 -12.04 10.98 -6.56
CA LEU A 16 -12.89 10.43 -5.51
C LEU A 16 -12.21 9.25 -4.81
N GLY A 17 -12.52 9.11 -3.53
CA GLY A 17 -11.99 8.05 -2.68
C GLY A 17 -10.59 8.32 -2.13
N PRO A 18 -10.10 7.45 -1.22
CA PRO A 18 -8.83 7.63 -0.56
C PRO A 18 -7.63 7.41 -1.49
N LEU A 19 -6.52 8.09 -1.18
CA LEU A 19 -5.19 7.65 -1.54
C LEU A 19 -4.73 6.68 -0.46
N VAL A 20 -4.35 5.47 -0.84
CA VAL A 20 -3.92 4.40 0.07
C VAL A 20 -2.46 4.07 -0.19
N ILE A 21 -1.66 4.05 0.85
CA ILE A 21 -0.27 3.58 0.84
C ILE A 21 -0.25 2.20 1.48
N GLY A 22 0.35 1.22 0.81
CA GLY A 22 0.63 -0.10 1.35
C GLY A 22 2.10 -0.24 1.73
N GLY A 23 2.35 -1.02 2.77
CA GLY A 23 3.69 -1.37 3.23
C GLY A 23 3.78 -2.85 3.61
N SER A 24 4.89 -3.48 3.25
CA SER A 24 5.25 -4.83 3.68
C SER A 24 6.66 -4.85 4.26
N ALA A 25 6.85 -5.46 5.43
CA ALA A 25 8.15 -5.60 6.07
C ALA A 25 8.55 -7.08 6.12
N TRP A 26 9.79 -7.36 5.72
CA TRP A 26 10.35 -8.70 5.60
C TRP A 26 11.67 -8.81 6.33
N LYS A 27 11.87 -9.94 7.01
CA LYS A 27 13.17 -10.34 7.53
C LYS A 27 13.97 -11.04 6.43
N LEU A 28 15.26 -10.73 6.37
CA LEU A 28 16.26 -11.49 5.64
C LEU A 28 17.39 -11.87 6.60
N ASP A 29 17.74 -13.15 6.68
CA ASP A 29 18.79 -13.65 7.55
C ASP A 29 20.19 -13.32 7.01
N ASP A 30 20.31 -13.07 5.71
CA ASP A 30 21.54 -12.72 5.02
C ASP A 30 21.88 -11.22 5.10
N GLU A 31 23.02 -10.84 4.51
CA GLU A 31 23.49 -9.46 4.39
C GLU A 31 22.65 -8.65 3.37
N PRO A 32 22.57 -7.31 3.52
CA PRO A 32 21.82 -6.44 2.62
C PRO A 32 22.21 -6.57 1.15
N ALA A 33 23.49 -6.84 0.87
CA ALA A 33 23.99 -6.96 -0.50
C ALA A 33 23.33 -8.10 -1.30
N THR A 34 22.84 -9.14 -0.63
CA THR A 34 22.17 -10.30 -1.25
C THR A 34 20.66 -10.11 -1.40
N ALA A 35 20.08 -9.08 -0.80
CA ALA A 35 18.63 -8.92 -0.73
C ALA A 35 17.96 -8.91 -2.12
N ALA A 36 18.52 -8.18 -3.09
CA ALA A 36 17.94 -8.10 -4.43
C ALA A 36 17.91 -9.47 -5.12
N GLU A 37 18.99 -10.24 -5.04
CA GLU A 37 19.08 -11.60 -5.61
C GLU A 37 18.13 -12.58 -4.92
N ARG A 38 18.09 -12.57 -3.57
CA ARG A 38 17.22 -13.45 -2.77
C ARG A 38 15.75 -13.21 -3.07
N PHE A 39 15.33 -11.94 -3.12
CA PHE A 39 13.95 -11.60 -3.44
C PHE A 39 13.63 -11.82 -4.92
N ALA A 40 14.55 -11.64 -5.86
CA ALA A 40 14.33 -11.99 -7.26
C ALA A 40 14.08 -13.49 -7.42
N SER A 41 14.92 -14.35 -6.82
CA SER A 41 14.72 -15.81 -6.81
C SER A 41 13.39 -16.22 -6.19
N LEU A 42 12.96 -15.56 -5.11
CA LEU A 42 11.65 -15.81 -4.50
C LEU A 42 10.52 -15.36 -5.42
N THR A 43 10.64 -14.21 -6.07
CA THR A 43 9.65 -13.67 -7.01
C THR A 43 9.42 -14.63 -8.19
N ASP A 44 10.50 -15.14 -8.77
CA ASP A 44 10.42 -16.12 -9.87
C ASP A 44 9.68 -17.38 -9.45
N GLN A 45 10.00 -17.90 -8.27
CA GLN A 45 9.35 -19.10 -7.73
C GLN A 45 7.86 -18.86 -7.42
N VAL A 46 7.52 -17.76 -6.76
CA VAL A 46 6.11 -17.39 -6.46
C VAL A 46 5.32 -17.21 -7.76
N THR A 47 5.94 -16.59 -8.77
CA THR A 47 5.31 -16.43 -10.09
C THR A 47 5.06 -17.78 -10.77
N ALA A 48 6.01 -18.71 -10.67
CA ALA A 48 5.86 -20.06 -11.22
C ALA A 48 4.76 -20.83 -10.49
N ASP A 49 4.74 -20.78 -9.16
CA ASP A 49 3.72 -21.42 -8.32
C ASP A 49 2.31 -20.84 -8.62
N TRP A 50 2.19 -19.53 -8.82
CA TRP A 50 0.93 -18.90 -9.22
C TRP A 50 0.45 -19.39 -10.59
N ARG A 51 1.34 -19.42 -11.59
CA ARG A 51 0.99 -19.94 -12.93
C ARG A 51 0.56 -21.41 -12.92
N ALA A 52 1.11 -22.19 -12.00
CA ALA A 52 0.72 -23.58 -11.76
C ALA A 52 -0.58 -23.73 -10.93
N GLY A 53 -1.18 -22.64 -10.44
CA GLY A 53 -2.38 -22.63 -9.60
C GLY A 53 -2.14 -22.93 -8.12
N ASN A 54 -0.88 -23.08 -7.68
CA ASN A 54 -0.50 -23.49 -6.33
C ASN A 54 -0.03 -22.34 -5.42
N GLY A 55 0.21 -21.16 -5.99
CA GLY A 55 0.74 -19.99 -5.28
C GLY A 55 -0.20 -18.79 -5.31
N PRO A 56 0.03 -17.79 -4.44
CA PRO A 56 -0.71 -16.55 -4.45
C PRO A 56 -0.41 -15.72 -5.70
N PRO A 57 -1.34 -14.87 -6.13
CA PRO A 57 -1.16 -13.98 -7.28
C PRO A 57 -0.28 -12.76 -6.93
N TRP A 58 0.88 -12.98 -6.28
CA TRP A 58 1.78 -11.90 -5.90
C TRP A 58 2.59 -11.40 -7.09
N GLY A 59 2.29 -10.20 -7.52
CA GLY A 59 2.93 -9.57 -8.68
C GLY A 59 2.37 -8.18 -8.94
N ASP A 60 2.61 -7.66 -10.15
CA ASP A 60 2.09 -6.36 -10.60
C ASP A 60 0.56 -6.31 -10.43
N SER A 61 0.11 -5.45 -9.51
CA SER A 61 -1.30 -5.34 -9.12
C SER A 61 -2.21 -4.97 -10.30
N LYS A 62 -1.70 -4.30 -11.32
CA LYS A 62 -2.43 -3.93 -12.54
C LYS A 62 -2.69 -5.15 -13.43
N LYS A 63 -1.74 -6.11 -13.43
CA LYS A 63 -1.90 -7.37 -14.18
C LYS A 63 -2.75 -8.38 -13.41
N VAL A 64 -2.67 -8.37 -12.09
CA VAL A 64 -3.46 -9.25 -11.20
C VAL A 64 -4.92 -8.82 -11.20
N PHE A 65 -5.19 -7.52 -11.03
CA PHE A 65 -6.54 -6.96 -11.06
C PHE A 65 -6.96 -6.62 -12.49
N SER A 66 -7.86 -7.40 -13.06
CA SER A 66 -8.46 -7.12 -14.36
C SER A 66 -9.98 -7.14 -14.29
N ARG A 67 -10.63 -6.02 -14.62
CA ARG A 67 -12.09 -5.90 -14.68
C ARG A 67 -12.72 -6.71 -15.83
N THR A 68 -11.91 -7.19 -16.76
CA THR A 68 -12.36 -7.97 -17.92
C THR A 68 -12.33 -9.48 -17.69
N ARG A 69 -11.87 -9.97 -16.53
CA ARG A 69 -11.86 -11.39 -16.20
C ARG A 69 -13.28 -11.89 -15.93
N THR A 70 -13.56 -13.12 -16.33
CA THR A 70 -14.74 -13.87 -15.88
C THR A 70 -14.61 -14.12 -14.36
N GLY A 71 -15.65 -13.81 -13.60
CA GLY A 71 -15.67 -13.90 -12.14
C GLY A 71 -15.47 -12.55 -11.44
N SER A 72 -15.30 -12.56 -10.12
CA SER A 72 -15.07 -11.34 -9.34
C SER A 72 -13.69 -10.74 -9.64
N PRO A 73 -13.60 -9.49 -10.11
CA PRO A 73 -12.30 -8.83 -10.32
C PRO A 73 -11.53 -8.62 -9.01
N LEU A 74 -12.21 -8.64 -7.86
CA LEU A 74 -11.62 -8.49 -6.54
C LEU A 74 -10.90 -9.76 -6.07
N GLU A 75 -11.32 -10.95 -6.54
CA GLU A 75 -10.85 -12.26 -6.05
C GLU A 75 -9.32 -12.39 -6.02
N PRO A 76 -8.57 -12.07 -7.09
CA PRO A 76 -7.13 -12.25 -7.05
C PRO A 76 -6.43 -11.30 -6.06
N LEU A 77 -6.92 -10.07 -5.88
CA LEU A 77 -6.38 -9.13 -4.88
C LEU A 77 -6.67 -9.63 -3.47
N GLU A 78 -7.92 -10.01 -3.21
CA GLU A 78 -8.36 -10.54 -1.92
C GLU A 78 -7.54 -11.77 -1.53
N ARG A 79 -7.43 -12.75 -2.42
CA ARG A 79 -6.66 -13.96 -2.22
C ARG A 79 -5.19 -13.64 -1.91
N GLY A 80 -4.55 -12.77 -2.70
CA GLY A 80 -3.16 -12.37 -2.48
C GLY A 80 -2.95 -11.71 -1.12
N VAL A 81 -3.83 -10.80 -0.71
CA VAL A 81 -3.70 -10.09 0.57
C VAL A 81 -4.02 -11.01 1.76
N LEU A 82 -5.08 -11.81 1.70
CA LEU A 82 -5.42 -12.74 2.78
C LEU A 82 -4.37 -13.85 2.94
N THR A 83 -3.77 -14.31 1.83
CA THR A 83 -2.59 -15.20 1.89
C THR A 83 -1.41 -14.52 2.60
N ALA A 84 -1.15 -13.22 2.33
CA ALA A 84 -0.08 -12.50 3.02
C ALA A 84 -0.38 -12.30 4.52
N VAL A 85 -1.65 -12.08 4.88
CA VAL A 85 -2.07 -12.04 6.29
C VAL A 85 -1.78 -13.37 6.99
N LEU A 86 -2.13 -14.50 6.40
CA LEU A 86 -1.86 -15.82 6.95
C LEU A 86 -0.36 -16.16 6.97
N ALA A 87 0.38 -15.77 5.92
CA ALA A 87 1.84 -16.00 5.84
C ALA A 87 2.64 -15.27 6.92
N ARG A 88 2.11 -14.23 7.55
CA ARG A 88 2.70 -13.61 8.75
C ARG A 88 2.18 -14.19 10.08
N HIS A 89 1.47 -15.31 10.05
CA HIS A 89 0.83 -15.96 11.20
C HIS A 89 -0.21 -15.10 11.93
N ALA A 90 -0.85 -14.15 11.22
CA ALA A 90 -1.95 -13.39 11.78
C ALA A 90 -3.28 -14.14 11.55
N PRO A 91 -4.27 -13.94 12.43
CA PRO A 91 -5.60 -14.50 12.23
C PRO A 91 -6.25 -13.91 10.97
N LEU A 92 -7.03 -14.73 10.27
CA LEU A 92 -7.77 -14.27 9.10
C LEU A 92 -8.84 -13.27 9.55
N PRO A 93 -8.92 -12.06 8.94
CA PRO A 93 -9.98 -11.10 9.23
C PRO A 93 -11.32 -11.64 8.74
N THR A 94 -12.36 -11.50 9.54
CA THR A 94 -13.74 -11.90 9.22
C THR A 94 -14.61 -10.74 8.78
N THR A 95 -14.16 -9.53 9.07
CA THR A 95 -14.81 -8.28 8.65
C THR A 95 -13.80 -7.29 8.06
N GLY A 96 -14.30 -6.31 7.32
CA GLY A 96 -13.47 -5.19 6.88
C GLY A 96 -12.85 -4.44 8.05
N GLY A 97 -13.58 -4.26 9.15
CA GLY A 97 -13.07 -3.65 10.38
C GLY A 97 -11.90 -4.41 11.02
N ASP A 98 -11.94 -5.76 10.99
CA ASP A 98 -10.80 -6.56 11.43
C ASP A 98 -9.58 -6.34 10.55
N LEU A 99 -9.79 -6.30 9.22
CA LEU A 99 -8.71 -6.04 8.25
C LEU A 99 -8.14 -4.64 8.43
N LEU A 100 -8.97 -3.61 8.57
CA LEU A 100 -8.52 -2.24 8.80
C LEU A 100 -7.65 -2.16 10.06
N ARG A 101 -8.12 -2.73 11.17
CA ARG A 101 -7.36 -2.76 12.44
C ARG A 101 -6.04 -3.50 12.30
N LEU A 102 -6.02 -4.63 11.60
CA LEU A 102 -4.83 -5.43 11.35
C LEU A 102 -3.78 -4.65 10.53
N LEU A 103 -4.22 -3.77 9.62
CA LEU A 103 -3.36 -2.94 8.78
C LEU A 103 -3.06 -1.56 9.38
N GLY A 104 -3.55 -1.24 10.59
CA GLY A 104 -3.34 0.03 11.26
C GLY A 104 -4.18 1.19 10.71
N LEU A 105 -5.36 0.89 10.15
CA LEU A 105 -6.27 1.87 9.56
C LEU A 105 -7.50 2.13 10.46
N SER A 106 -7.99 3.36 10.45
CA SER A 106 -9.29 3.77 11.01
C SER A 106 -10.08 4.55 9.95
N LEU A 107 -11.40 4.47 10.00
CA LEU A 107 -12.26 5.29 9.14
C LEU A 107 -12.06 6.79 9.42
N PRO A 108 -12.35 7.68 8.47
CA PRO A 108 -12.28 9.11 8.71
C PRO A 108 -13.30 9.54 9.77
N ASP A 109 -12.94 10.53 10.58
CA ASP A 109 -13.82 11.16 11.55
C ASP A 109 -14.18 12.57 11.05
N ASP A 110 -14.91 12.62 9.93
CA ASP A 110 -15.36 13.85 9.27
C ASP A 110 -16.75 13.64 8.64
N ALA A 111 -17.27 14.66 7.96
CA ALA A 111 -18.60 14.63 7.34
C ALA A 111 -18.79 13.49 6.32
N SER A 112 -17.70 12.95 5.76
CA SER A 112 -17.76 11.82 4.81
C SER A 112 -17.84 10.44 5.48
N HIS A 113 -17.79 10.34 6.84
CA HIS A 113 -17.72 9.07 7.57
C HIS A 113 -18.75 8.05 7.08
N ASP A 114 -20.00 8.46 6.97
CA ASP A 114 -21.11 7.56 6.60
C ASP A 114 -20.94 6.94 5.21
N CYS A 115 -20.27 7.63 4.30
CA CYS A 115 -19.95 7.11 2.97
C CYS A 115 -19.04 5.86 3.00
N TRP A 116 -18.32 5.66 4.11
CA TRP A 116 -17.31 4.61 4.27
C TRP A 116 -17.67 3.60 5.36
N HIS A 117 -18.71 3.89 6.19
CA HIS A 117 -19.02 3.14 7.39
C HIS A 117 -19.24 1.64 7.12
N GLU A 118 -19.91 1.28 6.04
CA GLU A 118 -20.18 -0.11 5.66
C GLU A 118 -18.91 -0.95 5.50
N LEU A 119 -17.78 -0.31 5.16
CA LEU A 119 -16.50 -1.01 5.07
C LEU A 119 -16.14 -1.72 6.37
N SER A 120 -16.49 -1.18 7.53
CA SER A 120 -16.16 -1.77 8.84
C SER A 120 -16.91 -3.07 9.11
N THR A 121 -18.15 -3.17 8.66
CA THR A 121 -19.06 -4.30 8.90
C THR A 121 -19.07 -5.32 7.76
N MET A 122 -18.48 -4.99 6.63
CA MET A 122 -18.41 -5.82 5.44
C MET A 122 -17.80 -7.19 5.76
N PRO A 123 -18.49 -8.32 5.48
CA PRO A 123 -17.92 -9.64 5.72
C PRO A 123 -16.73 -9.94 4.79
N LEU A 124 -15.73 -10.65 5.31
CA LEU A 124 -14.57 -11.11 4.57
C LEU A 124 -14.36 -12.61 4.80
N PRO A 125 -13.86 -13.37 3.80
CA PRO A 125 -13.61 -12.95 2.40
C PRO A 125 -14.90 -12.72 1.63
N GLN A 126 -14.87 -11.86 0.60
CA GLN A 126 -16.02 -11.60 -0.29
C GLN A 126 -16.03 -12.50 -1.53
N ALA A 127 -14.87 -12.85 -2.05
CA ALA A 127 -14.74 -13.47 -3.36
C ALA A 127 -13.83 -14.72 -3.37
N THR A 128 -12.94 -14.88 -2.39
CA THR A 128 -12.00 -16.00 -2.32
C THR A 128 -12.42 -17.05 -1.30
N VAL A 129 -11.79 -18.23 -1.38
CA VAL A 129 -12.01 -19.34 -0.44
C VAL A 129 -10.89 -19.39 0.58
N THR A 130 -11.23 -19.38 1.86
CA THR A 130 -10.27 -19.37 2.98
C THR A 130 -9.24 -20.50 2.91
N ALA A 131 -9.70 -21.73 2.60
CA ALA A 131 -8.82 -22.89 2.48
C ALA A 131 -7.74 -22.71 1.41
N THR A 132 -8.07 -22.03 0.29
CA THR A 132 -7.09 -21.71 -0.75
C THR A 132 -6.03 -20.73 -0.23
N CYS A 133 -6.42 -19.71 0.54
CA CYS A 133 -5.48 -18.76 1.13
C CYS A 133 -4.53 -19.46 2.11
N GLN A 134 -5.04 -20.40 2.93
CA GLN A 134 -4.22 -21.18 3.87
C GLN A 134 -3.20 -22.06 3.12
N GLN A 135 -3.63 -22.82 2.14
CA GLN A 135 -2.72 -23.65 1.33
C GLN A 135 -1.64 -22.83 0.65
N GLN A 136 -1.98 -21.65 0.14
CA GLN A 136 -1.01 -20.74 -0.48
C GLN A 136 -0.06 -20.12 0.55
N ALA A 137 -0.52 -19.82 1.76
CA ALA A 137 0.36 -19.36 2.85
C ALA A 137 1.38 -20.43 3.25
N ASP A 138 0.97 -21.70 3.32
CA ASP A 138 1.89 -22.83 3.58
C ASP A 138 2.90 -22.98 2.44
N THR A 139 2.48 -22.81 1.19
CA THR A 139 3.38 -22.77 0.04
C THR A 139 4.41 -21.64 0.19
N ILE A 140 4.00 -20.42 0.54
CA ILE A 140 4.90 -19.29 0.76
C ILE A 140 5.90 -19.58 1.89
N HIS A 141 5.46 -20.14 3.02
CA HIS A 141 6.38 -20.54 4.10
C HIS A 141 7.46 -21.49 3.59
N SER A 142 7.07 -22.51 2.82
CA SER A 142 8.03 -23.49 2.27
C SER A 142 9.02 -22.86 1.27
N ARG A 143 8.66 -21.78 0.58
CA ARG A 143 9.54 -21.05 -0.37
C ARG A 143 10.45 -20.05 0.35
N CYS A 144 9.96 -19.41 1.41
CA CYS A 144 10.69 -18.41 2.16
C CYS A 144 11.73 -19.00 3.10
N GLN A 145 11.40 -20.09 3.81
CA GLN A 145 12.25 -20.69 4.83
C GLN A 145 13.67 -21.06 4.33
N PRO A 146 13.87 -21.75 3.19
CA PRO A 146 15.21 -22.09 2.69
C PRO A 146 16.02 -20.88 2.25
N ARG A 147 15.38 -19.72 2.06
CA ARG A 147 16.00 -18.45 1.64
C ARG A 147 16.29 -17.53 2.82
N GLY A 148 15.98 -17.94 4.05
CA GLY A 148 16.11 -17.07 5.22
C GLY A 148 15.18 -15.85 5.17
N ILE A 149 14.07 -15.94 4.44
CA ILE A 149 13.11 -14.84 4.24
C ILE A 149 11.86 -15.11 5.09
N ARG A 150 11.29 -14.06 5.68
CA ARG A 150 10.02 -14.13 6.41
C ARG A 150 9.26 -12.81 6.31
N LEU A 151 7.97 -12.86 5.98
CA LEU A 151 7.08 -11.71 6.08
C LEU A 151 6.79 -11.41 7.55
N LEU A 152 7.11 -10.19 8.00
CA LEU A 152 6.97 -9.75 9.37
C LEU A 152 5.69 -8.94 9.58
N SER A 153 5.41 -8.01 8.67
CA SER A 153 4.31 -7.07 8.82
C SER A 153 3.71 -6.64 7.49
N LEU A 154 2.42 -6.36 7.53
CA LEU A 154 1.67 -5.60 6.53
C LEU A 154 1.05 -4.41 7.23
N ALA A 155 1.11 -3.25 6.63
CA ALA A 155 0.46 -2.05 7.14
C ALA A 155 0.00 -1.16 5.99
N CYS A 156 -0.98 -0.31 6.28
CA CYS A 156 -1.42 0.70 5.35
C CYS A 156 -1.53 2.07 6.03
N ARG A 157 -1.47 3.11 5.22
CA ARG A 157 -1.96 4.44 5.55
C ARG A 157 -2.91 4.89 4.44
N TRP A 158 -3.89 5.67 4.78
CA TRP A 158 -4.72 6.34 3.79
C TRP A 158 -4.96 7.79 4.14
N ILE A 159 -5.35 8.55 3.14
CA ILE A 159 -5.80 9.93 3.30
C ILE A 159 -7.04 10.13 2.44
N PHE A 160 -8.11 10.61 3.09
CA PHE A 160 -9.38 10.90 2.45
C PHE A 160 -9.38 12.33 1.87
N PRO A 161 -10.36 12.67 1.00
CA PRO A 161 -10.36 13.94 0.29
C PRO A 161 -10.24 15.17 1.19
N ALA A 162 -10.98 15.25 2.30
CA ALA A 162 -10.93 16.39 3.20
C ALA A 162 -9.52 16.63 3.76
N ALA A 163 -8.90 15.60 4.33
CA ALA A 163 -7.54 15.70 4.89
C ALA A 163 -6.48 15.93 3.78
N PHE A 164 -6.67 15.32 2.61
CA PHE A 164 -5.81 15.56 1.44
C PHE A 164 -5.84 17.03 1.02
N ASN A 165 -7.04 17.60 0.91
CA ASN A 165 -7.23 19.00 0.53
C ASN A 165 -6.66 19.95 1.58
N ALA A 166 -6.87 19.66 2.88
CA ALA A 166 -6.25 20.42 3.96
C ALA A 166 -4.72 20.43 3.87
N SER A 167 -4.11 19.30 3.49
CA SER A 167 -2.65 19.23 3.27
C SER A 167 -2.19 20.11 2.09
N LEU A 168 -2.99 20.20 1.01
CA LEU A 168 -2.70 21.14 -0.09
C LEU A 168 -2.78 22.59 0.38
N ASP A 169 -3.74 22.94 1.26
CA ASP A 169 -3.91 24.30 1.79
C ASP A 169 -2.73 24.74 2.68
N THR A 170 -1.96 23.81 3.24
CA THR A 170 -0.70 24.11 3.96
C THR A 170 0.49 24.30 3.03
N GLY A 171 0.30 24.26 1.71
CA GLY A 171 1.35 24.46 0.70
C GLY A 171 2.04 23.19 0.22
N CYS A 172 1.61 22.01 0.69
CA CYS A 172 2.07 20.73 0.12
C CYS A 172 1.53 20.56 -1.30
N ASN A 173 2.33 20.01 -2.20
CA ASN A 173 1.80 19.51 -3.46
C ASN A 173 1.45 18.01 -3.35
N LYS A 174 0.73 17.49 -4.33
CA LYS A 174 0.30 16.09 -4.38
C LYS A 174 1.44 15.07 -4.21
N SER A 175 2.61 15.35 -4.81
CA SER A 175 3.79 14.49 -4.70
C SER A 175 4.42 14.54 -3.30
N ASP A 176 4.31 15.68 -2.60
CA ASP A 176 4.78 15.80 -1.22
C ASP A 176 3.90 14.99 -0.28
N ILE A 177 2.58 15.08 -0.42
CA ILE A 177 1.62 14.28 0.37
C ILE A 177 1.92 12.78 0.18
N LEU A 178 2.02 12.31 -1.06
CA LEU A 178 2.37 10.92 -1.35
C LEU A 178 3.69 10.52 -0.70
N SER A 179 4.74 11.32 -0.87
CA SER A 179 6.07 10.99 -0.37
C SER A 179 6.13 10.97 1.16
N GLN A 180 5.46 11.90 1.83
CA GLN A 180 5.41 11.95 3.30
C GLN A 180 4.65 10.75 3.87
N LEU A 181 3.51 10.38 3.29
CA LEU A 181 2.74 9.22 3.72
C LEU A 181 3.53 7.92 3.51
N SER A 182 4.15 7.75 2.34
CA SER A 182 4.93 6.57 1.98
C SER A 182 6.15 6.38 2.88
N LEU A 183 6.95 7.41 3.03
CA LEU A 183 8.16 7.35 3.86
C LEU A 183 7.84 7.34 5.36
N GLY A 184 6.75 7.99 5.77
CA GLY A 184 6.25 7.90 7.14
C GLY A 184 5.86 6.47 7.50
N LEU A 185 5.14 5.76 6.61
CA LEU A 185 4.80 4.35 6.80
C LEU A 185 6.06 3.46 6.83
N ALA A 186 7.03 3.72 5.94
CA ALA A 186 8.30 2.99 5.94
C ALA A 186 9.08 3.18 7.25
N ALA A 187 9.13 4.40 7.78
CA ALA A 187 9.79 4.71 9.05
C ALA A 187 9.11 4.00 10.23
N GLU A 188 7.78 3.97 10.27
CA GLU A 188 7.03 3.23 11.31
C GLU A 188 7.28 1.72 11.24
N LEU A 189 7.22 1.14 10.05
CA LEU A 189 7.52 -0.28 9.86
C LEU A 189 8.94 -0.62 10.32
N LEU A 190 9.90 0.26 10.03
CA LEU A 190 11.29 0.08 10.48
C LEU A 190 11.42 0.18 12.01
N GLN A 191 10.77 1.15 12.64
CA GLN A 191 10.81 1.32 14.11
C GLN A 191 10.24 0.12 14.87
N GLN A 192 9.32 -0.62 14.28
CA GLN A 192 8.75 -1.83 14.87
C GLN A 192 9.70 -3.04 14.81
N GLN A 193 10.84 -2.91 14.13
CA GLN A 193 11.77 -4.03 13.92
C GLN A 193 13.14 -3.77 14.56
N PRO A 194 13.70 -4.71 15.32
CA PRO A 194 15.06 -4.62 15.89
C PRO A 194 16.10 -4.92 14.79
N ALA A 195 16.18 -4.04 13.77
CA ALA A 195 17.06 -4.24 12.62
C ALA A 195 18.44 -3.62 12.86
N THR A 196 19.49 -4.32 12.42
CA THR A 196 20.85 -3.77 12.31
C THR A 196 21.05 -3.04 11.00
N GLU A 197 20.32 -3.45 9.96
CA GLU A 197 20.37 -2.89 8.61
C GLU A 197 18.99 -2.91 7.98
N ALA A 198 18.67 -1.90 7.17
CA ALA A 198 17.39 -1.81 6.50
C ALA A 198 17.51 -1.41 5.03
N ILE A 199 16.67 -2.01 4.21
CA ILE A 199 16.52 -1.69 2.79
C ILE A 199 15.07 -1.34 2.55
N ILE A 200 14.81 -0.16 1.99
CA ILE A 200 13.47 0.30 1.66
C ILE A 200 13.37 0.42 0.15
N TRP A 201 12.46 -0.32 -0.43
CA TRP A 201 12.11 -0.28 -1.85
C TRP A 201 10.75 0.39 -2.02
N CYS A 202 10.70 1.44 -2.82
CA CYS A 202 9.47 2.16 -3.15
C CYS A 202 9.24 2.14 -4.65
N ASP A 203 7.99 2.09 -5.09
CA ASP A 203 7.68 2.55 -6.43
C ASP A 203 7.93 4.05 -6.55
N ARG A 204 8.12 4.56 -7.75
CA ARG A 204 8.42 5.97 -7.98
C ARG A 204 7.16 6.83 -7.81
N HIS A 205 7.24 7.87 -7.00
CA HIS A 205 6.14 8.80 -6.74
C HIS A 205 5.94 9.75 -7.93
N GLY A 206 5.18 9.32 -8.92
CA GLY A 206 4.94 10.08 -10.14
C GLY A 206 6.25 10.46 -10.85
N GLY A 207 6.40 11.73 -11.23
CA GLY A 207 7.59 12.26 -11.91
C GLY A 207 8.77 12.67 -11.00
N ARG A 208 8.66 12.47 -9.67
CA ARG A 208 9.68 12.91 -8.71
C ARG A 208 11.00 12.17 -8.91
N LYS A 209 12.12 12.91 -8.92
CA LYS A 209 13.48 12.35 -9.03
C LYS A 209 14.33 12.57 -7.79
N ARG A 210 14.03 13.64 -7.01
CA ARG A 210 14.82 14.05 -5.84
C ARG A 210 14.02 13.86 -4.57
N TYR A 211 14.55 13.05 -3.65
CA TYR A 211 13.86 12.67 -2.42
C TYR A 211 14.64 13.03 -1.15
N ALA A 212 15.88 13.50 -1.25
CA ALA A 212 16.75 13.73 -0.09
C ALA A 212 16.09 14.53 1.03
N GLY A 213 15.38 15.64 0.70
CA GLY A 213 14.69 16.46 1.68
C GLY A 213 13.57 15.73 2.43
N VAL A 214 12.68 15.03 1.71
CA VAL A 214 11.57 14.30 2.33
C VAL A 214 12.08 13.07 3.10
N VAL A 215 13.11 12.39 2.61
CA VAL A 215 13.77 11.29 3.35
C VAL A 215 14.36 11.81 4.65
N SER A 216 15.10 12.92 4.62
CA SER A 216 15.67 13.54 5.83
C SER A 216 14.59 13.90 6.86
N HIS A 217 13.46 14.42 6.40
CA HIS A 217 12.33 14.77 7.26
C HIS A 217 11.70 13.53 7.91
N CYS A 218 11.32 12.53 7.12
CA CYS A 218 10.57 11.37 7.60
C CYS A 218 11.39 10.44 8.51
N PHE A 219 12.71 10.36 8.31
CA PHE A 219 13.58 9.50 9.13
C PHE A 219 14.34 10.27 10.21
N ALA A 220 14.06 11.57 10.40
CA ALA A 220 14.81 12.43 11.33
C ALA A 220 16.34 12.24 11.20
N ALA A 221 16.82 12.07 9.97
CA ALA A 221 18.20 11.69 9.67
C ALA A 221 19.20 12.82 9.98
N ALA A 222 20.41 12.45 10.40
CA ALA A 222 21.53 13.38 10.52
C ALA A 222 22.03 13.82 9.15
N ARG A 223 22.10 12.86 8.22
CA ARG A 223 22.51 13.09 6.82
C ARG A 223 21.81 12.09 5.91
N VAL A 224 21.39 12.57 4.75
CA VAL A 224 20.94 11.75 3.62
C VAL A 224 21.95 11.91 2.50
N GLU A 225 22.55 10.81 2.10
CA GLU A 225 23.57 10.75 1.04
C GLU A 225 22.96 10.23 -0.25
N PRO A 226 22.89 11.07 -1.31
CA PRO A 226 22.45 10.62 -2.63
C PRO A 226 23.52 9.68 -3.23
N ILE A 227 23.12 8.46 -3.57
CA ILE A 227 23.98 7.50 -4.28
C ILE A 227 23.74 7.60 -5.79
N SER A 228 22.48 7.75 -6.20
CA SER A 228 22.13 7.96 -7.61
C SER A 228 20.77 8.64 -7.72
N GLU A 229 20.61 9.49 -8.75
CA GLU A 229 19.34 10.14 -9.13
C GLU A 229 19.23 10.09 -10.65
N THR A 230 18.65 9.00 -11.19
CA THR A 230 18.50 8.76 -12.62
C THR A 230 17.05 8.90 -13.09
N ALA A 231 16.81 8.72 -14.37
CA ALA A 231 15.46 8.69 -14.95
C ALA A 231 14.63 7.50 -14.45
N THR A 232 15.26 6.39 -14.08
CA THR A 232 14.58 5.14 -13.71
C THR A 232 14.67 4.83 -12.21
N GLN A 233 15.69 5.34 -11.50
CA GLN A 233 15.91 5.02 -10.08
C GLN A 233 16.58 6.19 -9.34
N SER A 234 16.17 6.40 -8.10
CA SER A 234 16.85 7.28 -7.14
C SER A 234 17.19 6.47 -5.88
N ARG A 235 18.45 6.54 -5.40
CA ARG A 235 18.95 5.79 -4.25
C ARG A 235 19.63 6.69 -3.24
N TYR A 236 19.40 6.44 -1.96
CA TYR A 236 19.97 7.21 -0.85
C TYR A 236 20.43 6.29 0.27
N LEU A 237 21.49 6.71 0.98
CA LEU A 237 21.85 6.18 2.30
C LEU A 237 21.38 7.16 3.38
N ILE A 238 20.82 6.61 4.43
CA ILE A 238 20.31 7.36 5.59
C ILE A 238 21.26 7.12 6.76
N HIS A 239 21.83 8.20 7.26
CA HIS A 239 22.72 8.20 8.42
C HIS A 239 21.95 8.71 9.64
N ALA A 240 21.85 7.89 10.68
CA ALA A 240 21.13 8.24 11.92
C ALA A 240 21.79 9.39 12.67
N ARG A 241 21.01 10.11 13.52
CA ARG A 241 21.51 11.11 14.46
C ARG A 241 21.99 10.42 15.74
N GLY A 242 23.07 10.93 16.34
CA GLY A 242 23.52 10.56 17.66
C GLY A 242 25.03 10.43 17.83
N PRO A 243 25.54 10.39 19.06
CA PRO A 243 26.97 10.31 19.34
C PRO A 243 27.63 9.00 18.88
N LYS A 244 26.84 7.97 18.59
CA LYS A 244 27.31 6.71 18.02
C LYS A 244 27.38 6.75 16.48
N ALA A 245 27.01 7.83 15.82
CA ALA A 245 26.93 7.97 14.36
C ALA A 245 28.29 7.79 13.64
N HIS A 246 29.38 7.76 14.36
CA HIS A 246 30.73 7.60 13.82
C HIS A 246 31.39 6.27 14.18
N ALA A 247 30.70 5.38 14.90
CA ALA A 247 31.24 4.06 15.22
C ALA A 247 31.07 3.12 14.02
N SER A 248 32.12 2.42 13.65
CA SER A 248 32.05 1.29 12.71
C SER A 248 31.05 0.25 13.23
N GLY A 249 29.94 0.02 12.49
CA GLY A 249 28.89 -0.93 12.90
C GLY A 249 27.51 -0.30 13.18
N GLN A 250 27.29 0.98 12.82
CA GLN A 250 25.94 1.57 12.91
C GLN A 250 24.98 0.94 11.88
N PRO A 251 23.69 0.79 12.25
CA PRO A 251 22.65 0.35 11.33
C PRO A 251 22.62 1.25 10.08
N THR A 252 22.78 0.66 8.92
CA THR A 252 22.70 1.37 7.67
C THR A 252 21.31 1.19 7.07
N THR A 253 20.63 2.29 6.78
CA THR A 253 19.34 2.26 6.08
C THR A 253 19.54 2.81 4.67
N SER A 254 19.18 2.01 3.67
CA SER A 254 19.11 2.47 2.28
C SER A 254 17.65 2.61 1.83
N VAL A 255 17.38 3.63 1.02
CA VAL A 255 16.07 3.79 0.38
C VAL A 255 16.25 3.97 -1.12
N SER A 256 15.40 3.30 -1.90
CA SER A 256 15.36 3.44 -3.36
C SER A 256 13.94 3.63 -3.87
N PHE A 257 13.81 4.46 -4.90
CA PHE A 257 12.58 4.74 -5.63
C PHE A 257 12.81 4.34 -7.08
N SER A 258 12.08 3.34 -7.56
CA SER A 258 12.31 2.76 -8.90
C SER A 258 11.05 2.82 -9.74
N VAL A 259 11.20 3.09 -11.04
CA VAL A 259 10.10 2.89 -11.99
C VAL A 259 9.84 1.39 -12.10
N GLY A 260 8.59 0.98 -11.91
CA GLY A 260 8.22 -0.44 -11.90
C GLY A 260 8.72 -1.18 -10.66
N GLY A 261 8.71 -0.51 -9.50
CA GLY A 261 9.08 -1.08 -8.21
C GLY A 261 8.34 -2.38 -7.87
N GLU A 262 7.13 -2.57 -8.41
CA GLU A 262 6.34 -3.81 -8.28
C GLU A 262 7.06 -5.08 -8.82
N SER A 263 8.17 -4.94 -9.53
CA SER A 263 9.04 -6.08 -9.87
C SER A 263 9.73 -6.70 -8.65
N GLN A 264 9.83 -5.96 -7.56
CA GLN A 264 10.32 -6.43 -6.27
C GLN A 264 9.15 -6.96 -5.44
N LEU A 265 9.21 -8.23 -5.00
CA LEU A 265 8.12 -8.88 -4.29
C LEU A 265 7.60 -8.10 -3.07
N PRO A 266 8.43 -7.49 -2.21
CA PRO A 266 7.95 -6.64 -1.11
C PRO A 266 7.09 -5.48 -1.60
N VAL A 267 7.47 -4.81 -2.68
CA VAL A 267 6.70 -3.70 -3.28
C VAL A 267 5.42 -4.22 -3.91
N ALA A 268 5.45 -5.36 -4.61
CA ALA A 268 4.27 -5.97 -5.20
C ALA A 268 3.21 -6.34 -4.15
N VAL A 269 3.61 -6.91 -3.01
CA VAL A 269 2.69 -7.23 -1.89
C VAL A 269 2.12 -5.96 -1.27
N ALA A 270 2.91 -4.90 -1.12
CA ALA A 270 2.46 -3.58 -0.67
C ALA A 270 1.43 -2.97 -1.63
N SER A 271 1.73 -2.99 -2.94
CA SER A 271 0.85 -2.52 -4.02
C SER A 271 -0.51 -3.22 -4.01
N MET A 272 -0.50 -4.55 -3.94
CA MET A 272 -1.73 -5.34 -3.87
C MET A 272 -2.56 -5.02 -2.63
N THR A 273 -1.90 -4.84 -1.48
CA THR A 273 -2.58 -4.49 -0.22
C THR A 273 -3.23 -3.11 -0.32
N ALA A 274 -2.50 -2.10 -0.81
CA ALA A 274 -3.05 -0.77 -1.04
C ALA A 274 -4.25 -0.79 -2.00
N LYS A 275 -4.13 -1.54 -3.10
CA LYS A 275 -5.17 -1.65 -4.11
C LYS A 275 -6.41 -2.38 -3.56
N TYR A 276 -6.23 -3.48 -2.83
CA TYR A 276 -7.34 -4.22 -2.23
C TYR A 276 -8.13 -3.34 -1.25
N ILE A 277 -7.44 -2.64 -0.34
CA ILE A 277 -8.08 -1.71 0.61
C ILE A 277 -8.84 -0.61 -0.14
N ARG A 278 -8.26 -0.05 -1.18
CA ARG A 278 -8.94 0.96 -1.97
C ARG A 278 -10.17 0.43 -2.70
N GLU A 279 -10.12 -0.76 -3.28
CA GLU A 279 -11.29 -1.37 -3.95
C GLU A 279 -12.40 -1.69 -2.95
N LEU A 280 -12.08 -2.16 -1.74
CA LEU A 280 -13.07 -2.34 -0.66
C LEU A 280 -13.71 -1.00 -0.26
N ALA A 281 -12.91 0.04 -0.07
CA ALA A 281 -13.41 1.37 0.26
C ALA A 281 -14.33 1.92 -0.85
N MET A 282 -13.92 1.83 -2.12
CA MET A 282 -14.75 2.26 -3.24
C MET A 282 -16.01 1.40 -3.41
N GLY A 283 -15.96 0.12 -3.02
CA GLY A 283 -17.12 -0.75 -2.95
C GLY A 283 -18.16 -0.25 -1.93
N ALA A 284 -17.71 0.06 -0.69
CA ALA A 284 -18.57 0.62 0.35
C ALA A 284 -19.14 1.98 -0.09
N PHE A 285 -18.30 2.87 -0.63
CA PHE A 285 -18.72 4.16 -1.16
C PHE A 285 -19.81 4.02 -2.23
N ASN A 286 -19.62 3.16 -3.20
CA ASN A 286 -20.61 2.97 -4.27
C ASN A 286 -21.93 2.38 -3.76
N ARG A 287 -21.89 1.47 -2.77
CA ARG A 287 -23.13 0.94 -2.14
C ARG A 287 -23.87 2.03 -1.42
N PHE A 288 -23.21 2.79 -0.54
CA PHE A 288 -23.83 3.93 0.15
C PHE A 288 -24.55 4.85 -0.85
N TRP A 289 -23.86 5.26 -1.92
CA TRP A 289 -24.44 6.21 -2.89
C TRP A 289 -25.55 5.60 -3.76
N THR A 290 -25.49 4.31 -4.06
CA THR A 290 -26.59 3.61 -4.76
C THR A 290 -27.83 3.51 -3.86
N ASP A 291 -27.68 3.33 -2.57
CA ASP A 291 -28.78 3.33 -1.60
C ASP A 291 -29.38 4.73 -1.44
N GLN A 292 -28.53 5.78 -1.44
CA GLN A 292 -28.98 7.17 -1.39
C GLN A 292 -29.65 7.63 -2.68
N GLN A 293 -29.27 7.07 -3.82
CA GLN A 293 -29.78 7.44 -5.15
C GLN A 293 -29.89 6.20 -6.03
N PRO A 294 -31.04 5.49 -6.00
CA PRO A 294 -31.27 4.32 -6.83
C PRO A 294 -31.07 4.61 -8.32
N GLY A 295 -30.33 3.73 -9.00
CA GLY A 295 -30.00 3.89 -10.43
C GLY A 295 -28.71 4.65 -10.70
N LEU A 296 -28.05 5.21 -9.69
CA LEU A 296 -26.73 5.82 -9.85
C LEU A 296 -25.69 4.78 -10.27
N MET A 297 -24.99 5.04 -11.36
CA MET A 297 -23.91 4.17 -11.82
C MET A 297 -22.68 4.28 -10.91
N PRO A 298 -22.10 3.15 -10.45
CA PRO A 298 -20.88 3.15 -9.65
C PRO A 298 -19.73 3.91 -10.30
N THR A 299 -18.82 4.44 -9.47
CA THR A 299 -17.62 5.14 -9.93
C THR A 299 -16.35 4.49 -9.40
N ALA A 300 -15.28 4.52 -10.20
CA ALA A 300 -13.92 4.21 -9.77
C ALA A 300 -13.16 5.47 -9.30
N GLY A 301 -13.77 6.64 -9.40
CA GLY A 301 -13.25 7.92 -8.94
C GLY A 301 -12.26 8.60 -9.89
N TYR A 302 -11.96 8.05 -11.06
CA TYR A 302 -11.04 8.68 -12.04
C TYR A 302 -11.68 9.90 -12.70
N PRO A 303 -10.88 10.88 -13.17
CA PRO A 303 -11.36 12.24 -13.50
C PRO A 303 -12.60 12.32 -14.40
N VAL A 304 -12.68 11.51 -15.45
CA VAL A 304 -13.82 11.55 -16.40
C VAL A 304 -15.09 11.01 -15.73
N ASP A 305 -14.97 9.83 -15.13
CA ASP A 305 -16.07 9.16 -14.46
C ASP A 305 -16.48 9.87 -13.17
N ALA A 306 -15.51 10.41 -12.43
CA ALA A 306 -15.77 11.22 -11.24
C ALA A 306 -16.58 12.49 -11.56
N ARG A 307 -16.33 13.16 -12.69
CA ARG A 307 -17.13 14.34 -13.08
C ARG A 307 -18.57 13.98 -13.40
N ARG A 308 -18.81 12.86 -14.10
CA ARG A 308 -20.17 12.35 -14.34
C ARG A 308 -20.89 12.13 -13.00
N TRP A 309 -20.27 11.33 -12.13
CA TRP A 309 -20.80 11.01 -10.80
C TRP A 309 -21.09 12.28 -9.99
N TRP A 310 -20.17 13.24 -10.03
CA TRP A 310 -20.30 14.52 -9.33
C TRP A 310 -21.49 15.33 -9.77
N GLN A 311 -21.77 15.37 -11.07
CA GLN A 311 -22.93 16.06 -11.64
C GLN A 311 -24.24 15.35 -11.27
N GLU A 312 -24.26 14.02 -11.38
CA GLU A 312 -25.46 13.22 -11.09
C GLU A 312 -25.85 13.26 -9.61
N THR A 313 -24.92 13.43 -8.69
CA THR A 313 -25.16 13.42 -7.23
C THR A 313 -25.33 14.81 -6.62
N ALA A 314 -25.31 15.90 -7.36
CA ALA A 314 -25.27 17.26 -6.84
C ALA A 314 -26.38 17.56 -5.81
N ALA A 315 -27.66 17.33 -6.17
CA ALA A 315 -28.79 17.57 -5.30
C ALA A 315 -28.77 16.68 -4.04
N ARG A 316 -28.31 15.41 -4.20
CA ARG A 316 -28.25 14.49 -3.05
C ARG A 316 -27.13 14.84 -2.07
N ARG A 317 -25.98 15.29 -2.57
CA ARG A 317 -24.87 15.78 -1.73
C ARG A 317 -25.29 16.99 -0.90
N GLU A 318 -26.01 17.93 -1.51
CA GLU A 318 -26.56 19.10 -0.82
C GLU A 318 -27.53 18.68 0.31
N GLN A 319 -28.45 17.74 0.03
CA GLN A 319 -29.38 17.21 1.04
C GLN A 319 -28.67 16.52 2.20
N LEU A 320 -27.54 15.88 1.96
CA LEU A 320 -26.72 15.20 2.96
C LEU A 320 -25.74 16.16 3.70
N GLY A 321 -25.68 17.43 3.29
CA GLY A 321 -24.76 18.40 3.85
C GLY A 321 -23.29 18.13 3.54
N LEU A 322 -23.00 17.39 2.46
CA LEU A 322 -21.64 17.03 2.06
C LEU A 322 -21.07 18.11 1.12
N ALA A 323 -20.02 18.77 1.58
CA ALA A 323 -19.34 19.80 0.82
C ALA A 323 -18.33 19.18 -0.19
N ASP A 324 -17.93 19.99 -1.18
CA ASP A 324 -16.97 19.58 -2.21
C ASP A 324 -15.65 19.03 -1.62
N PRO A 325 -15.03 19.68 -0.61
CA PRO A 325 -13.78 19.19 -0.05
C PRO A 325 -13.88 17.82 0.64
N ASP A 326 -15.08 17.41 1.09
CA ASP A 326 -15.26 16.15 1.83
C ASP A 326 -15.12 14.91 0.95
N LEU A 327 -15.44 15.04 -0.33
CA LEU A 327 -15.51 13.92 -1.26
C LEU A 327 -14.57 14.07 -2.47
N TRP A 328 -14.28 15.32 -2.89
CA TRP A 328 -13.50 15.62 -4.08
C TRP A 328 -12.06 16.04 -3.75
N ARG A 329 -11.08 15.27 -4.19
CA ARG A 329 -9.66 15.65 -4.11
C ARG A 329 -9.31 16.66 -5.19
N ARG A 330 -8.77 17.79 -4.75
CA ARG A 330 -8.18 18.83 -5.60
C ARG A 330 -6.77 18.37 -5.96
N ALA A 331 -6.51 17.96 -7.20
CA ALA A 331 -5.13 17.78 -7.69
C ALA A 331 -5.09 17.20 -9.10
#